data_45e751f30017d22f9a805224aa5d3d37
#
_entry.id   45e751f30017d22f9a805224aa5d3d37
#
_cell.length_a   1.000
_cell.length_b   1.000
_cell.length_c   1.000
_cell.angle_alpha   90.00
_cell.angle_beta   90.00
_cell.angle_gamma   90.00
#
_symmetry.space_group_name_H-M   'P 1'
#
loop_
_entity.id
_entity.type
_entity.pdbx_description
1 polymer ?
#
loop_
_entity_poly.entity_id
_entity_poly.type
_entity_poly.pdbx_seq_one_letter_code
_entity_poly.pdbx_strand_id
1 'polypeptide(L)'
;MRVETYIPGLSKNTVDIVKHAEALGYDALVSGELNNEPFLPVLMGLEHSQMIVRTGLAIAFPRSPMTVANMGWDLQSFGDGRFQLGLGTQVKGHNERRFSVPWSPPAPRMREYILAVKAIWNTWKTGEKLDFQGEHYTHTLMTPMFTPPPMECDLPPIYVSGLGPGMARIAGEVADGLLLHPMCSPQYIHEVIIPAVAEGAKKSERSPDECELLWGGFIATGETEEDLQAAKRAIAARISFYASTRTYRPALEFHGWEDINEALHKLSIEGKWEEMFALVTDEMVDTLGFTGTGKEVAHALKDNLGPICSAVMWNEVEHLGVDHSKDEHVAGLIEIVK
;
A
#
# COMPACT_ATOMS: atom_id res chain seq x y z
N MET A 1 -2.04 -15.34 8.21
CA MET A 1 -1.84 -14.13 7.39
C MET A 1 -2.40 -12.93 8.14
N ARG A 2 -1.71 -11.76 8.20
CA ARG A 2 -2.24 -10.57 8.88
C ARG A 2 -3.45 -10.02 8.12
N VAL A 3 -4.44 -9.50 8.87
CA VAL A 3 -5.60 -8.80 8.31
C VAL A 3 -5.53 -7.33 8.70
N GLU A 4 -5.55 -6.47 7.71
CA GLU A 4 -5.34 -5.04 7.86
C GLU A 4 -6.58 -4.24 7.47
N THR A 5 -6.76 -3.06 8.05
CA THR A 5 -7.82 -2.14 7.66
C THR A 5 -7.31 -0.71 7.52
N TYR A 6 -8.13 0.14 6.94
CA TYR A 6 -7.75 1.50 6.56
C TYR A 6 -8.28 2.55 7.54
N ILE A 7 -7.45 3.54 7.88
CA ILE A 7 -7.90 4.72 8.63
C ILE A 7 -8.31 5.81 7.64
N PRO A 8 -9.56 6.30 7.64
CA PRO A 8 -10.06 7.27 6.66
C PRO A 8 -9.61 8.70 6.95
N GLY A 9 -8.31 8.93 7.12
CA GLY A 9 -7.77 10.24 7.44
C GLY A 9 -8.04 10.71 8.89
N LEU A 10 -7.54 11.91 9.21
CA LEU A 10 -7.70 12.47 10.56
C LEU A 10 -9.08 13.13 10.72
N SER A 11 -9.81 12.69 11.73
CA SER A 11 -11.13 13.20 12.11
C SER A 11 -11.31 13.15 13.63
N LYS A 12 -12.43 13.72 14.13
CA LYS A 12 -12.77 13.62 15.57
C LYS A 12 -13.05 12.18 16.01
N ASN A 13 -13.43 11.31 15.07
CA ASN A 13 -13.77 9.91 15.34
C ASN A 13 -12.56 8.97 15.14
N THR A 14 -11.38 9.49 14.82
CA THR A 14 -10.19 8.65 14.53
C THR A 14 -9.87 7.71 15.68
N VAL A 15 -9.96 8.18 16.93
CA VAL A 15 -9.70 7.34 18.11
C VAL A 15 -10.69 6.20 18.23
N ASP A 16 -11.99 6.46 17.99
CA ASP A 16 -13.03 5.44 18.06
C ASP A 16 -12.85 4.40 16.96
N ILE A 17 -12.48 4.84 15.74
CA ILE A 17 -12.16 3.95 14.62
C ILE A 17 -10.97 3.04 14.98
N VAL A 18 -9.89 3.60 15.52
CA VAL A 18 -8.69 2.86 15.93
C VAL A 18 -9.01 1.78 16.95
N LYS A 19 -9.71 2.15 18.04
CA LYS A 19 -10.09 1.21 19.10
C LYS A 19 -11.06 0.14 18.62
N HIS A 20 -11.99 0.51 17.76
CA HIS A 20 -12.95 -0.43 17.20
C HIS A 20 -12.25 -1.46 16.29
N ALA A 21 -11.34 -1.03 15.41
CA ALA A 21 -10.57 -1.93 14.59
C ALA A 21 -9.75 -2.93 15.42
N GLU A 22 -9.10 -2.47 16.49
CA GLU A 22 -8.38 -3.37 17.41
C GLU A 22 -9.31 -4.37 18.10
N ALA A 23 -10.49 -3.93 18.56
CA ALA A 23 -11.49 -4.80 19.19
C ALA A 23 -12.05 -5.87 18.24
N LEU A 24 -12.14 -5.58 16.94
CA LEU A 24 -12.54 -6.54 15.90
C LEU A 24 -11.45 -7.56 15.58
N GLY A 25 -10.22 -7.34 16.04
CA GLY A 25 -9.11 -8.25 15.84
C GLY A 25 -8.27 -7.98 14.59
N TYR A 26 -8.32 -6.80 13.99
CA TYR A 26 -7.35 -6.43 12.96
C TYR A 26 -5.92 -6.41 13.51
N ASP A 27 -4.95 -6.77 12.68
CA ASP A 27 -3.53 -6.82 13.06
C ASP A 27 -2.81 -5.51 12.76
N ALA A 28 -3.28 -4.74 11.78
CA ALA A 28 -2.67 -3.49 11.38
C ALA A 28 -3.69 -2.45 10.87
N LEU A 29 -3.30 -1.18 11.08
CA LEU A 29 -3.97 0.00 10.55
C LEU A 29 -3.14 0.64 9.43
N VAL A 30 -3.80 1.04 8.35
CA VAL A 30 -3.16 1.61 7.18
C VAL A 30 -3.72 2.99 6.89
N SER A 31 -2.84 3.99 6.76
CA SER A 31 -3.21 5.36 6.40
C SER A 31 -2.61 5.74 5.05
N GLY A 32 -3.45 6.17 4.09
CA GLY A 32 -3.01 6.53 2.73
C GLY A 32 -3.11 8.01 2.44
N GLU A 33 -2.32 8.45 1.47
CA GLU A 33 -2.28 9.83 1.00
C GLU A 33 -3.11 9.99 -0.29
N LEU A 34 -4.37 10.36 -0.15
CA LEU A 34 -5.24 10.74 -1.26
C LEU A 34 -5.53 12.25 -1.23
N ASN A 35 -6.40 12.64 -0.32
CA ASN A 35 -6.83 14.00 -0.05
C ASN A 35 -6.38 14.51 1.33
N ASN A 36 -5.78 13.64 2.14
CA ASN A 36 -5.29 13.92 3.48
C ASN A 36 -3.80 13.56 3.61
N GLU A 37 -3.17 14.09 4.64
CA GLU A 37 -1.82 13.78 5.05
C GLU A 37 -1.80 12.40 5.75
N PRO A 38 -0.88 11.47 5.40
CA PRO A 38 -0.96 10.08 5.89
C PRO A 38 -0.36 9.86 7.29
N PHE A 39 0.59 10.69 7.74
CA PHE A 39 1.33 10.45 9.01
C PHE A 39 0.55 10.83 10.26
N LEU A 40 -0.38 11.80 10.16
CA LEU A 40 -1.17 12.21 11.33
C LEU A 40 -2.11 11.10 11.84
N PRO A 41 -2.86 10.38 10.97
CA PRO A 41 -3.64 9.22 11.43
C PRO A 41 -2.76 8.09 11.94
N VAL A 42 -1.54 7.91 11.40
CA VAL A 42 -0.57 6.92 11.90
C VAL A 42 -0.21 7.20 13.36
N LEU A 43 0.10 8.46 13.71
CA LEU A 43 0.38 8.83 15.10
C LEU A 43 -0.78 8.47 16.04
N MET A 44 -2.03 8.76 15.61
CA MET A 44 -3.23 8.39 16.38
C MET A 44 -3.39 6.87 16.53
N GLY A 45 -3.08 6.12 15.49
CA GLY A 45 -3.09 4.65 15.53
C GLY A 45 -2.08 4.10 16.54
N LEU A 46 -0.86 4.59 16.53
CA LEU A 46 0.22 4.18 17.45
C LEU A 46 -0.11 4.53 18.90
N GLU A 47 -0.70 5.70 19.17
CA GLU A 47 -1.07 6.16 20.52
C GLU A 47 -2.22 5.35 21.13
N HIS A 48 -3.21 4.96 20.31
CA HIS A 48 -4.49 4.45 20.80
C HIS A 48 -4.74 2.96 20.55
N SER A 49 -3.75 2.22 20.02
CA SER A 49 -3.79 0.76 19.86
C SER A 49 -2.43 0.11 20.06
N GLN A 50 -2.41 -1.22 20.10
CA GLN A 50 -1.20 -2.04 20.07
C GLN A 50 -0.94 -2.66 18.67
N MET A 51 -1.74 -2.31 17.69
CA MET A 51 -1.60 -2.81 16.33
C MET A 51 -0.35 -2.26 15.62
N ILE A 52 0.07 -2.93 14.57
CA ILE A 52 0.99 -2.34 13.59
C ILE A 52 0.29 -1.16 12.90
N VAL A 53 1.01 -0.06 12.68
CA VAL A 53 0.45 1.08 11.95
C VAL A 53 1.37 1.49 10.81
N ARG A 54 0.81 1.58 9.61
CA ARG A 54 1.59 1.83 8.39
C ARG A 54 1.04 2.98 7.56
N THR A 55 1.93 3.73 6.87
CA THR A 55 1.51 4.52 5.72
C THR A 55 1.28 3.62 4.50
N GLY A 56 0.12 3.65 3.94
CA GLY A 56 -0.19 2.83 2.75
C GLY A 56 -0.94 3.61 1.67
N LEU A 57 -0.22 4.48 1.05
CA LEU A 57 1.17 4.92 1.08
C LEU A 57 1.33 6.42 1.41
N ALA A 58 2.54 6.82 1.77
CA ALA A 58 2.97 8.21 1.69
C ALA A 58 3.67 8.48 0.34
N ILE A 59 3.35 9.61 -0.31
CA ILE A 59 3.96 9.98 -1.58
C ILE A 59 5.39 10.47 -1.34
N ALA A 60 6.39 9.76 -1.85
CA ALA A 60 7.79 9.99 -1.54
C ALA A 60 8.38 11.26 -2.15
N PHE A 61 8.21 11.47 -3.46
CA PHE A 61 8.98 12.48 -4.20
C PHE A 61 8.77 13.94 -3.82
N PRO A 62 7.60 14.36 -3.32
CA PRO A 62 7.43 15.72 -2.76
C PRO A 62 8.12 15.94 -1.41
N ARG A 63 8.55 14.85 -0.75
CA ARG A 63 9.23 14.88 0.54
C ARG A 63 10.70 14.58 0.39
N SER A 64 11.58 15.32 1.08
CA SER A 64 13.00 14.95 1.17
C SER A 64 13.16 13.61 1.91
N PRO A 65 14.09 12.73 1.50
CA PRO A 65 14.46 11.54 2.28
C PRO A 65 14.76 11.88 3.75
N MET A 66 15.42 13.01 4.03
CA MET A 66 15.70 13.48 5.39
C MET A 66 14.41 13.74 6.20
N THR A 67 13.42 14.41 5.59
CA THR A 67 12.14 14.70 6.24
C THR A 67 11.40 13.39 6.59
N VAL A 68 11.40 12.42 5.66
CA VAL A 68 10.75 11.12 5.89
C VAL A 68 11.54 10.29 6.89
N ALA A 69 12.87 10.37 6.88
CA ALA A 69 13.70 9.71 7.88
C ALA A 69 13.40 10.20 9.29
N ASN A 70 13.25 11.53 9.50
CA ASN A 70 12.85 12.09 10.79
C ASN A 70 11.48 11.57 11.23
N MET A 71 10.47 11.66 10.37
CA MET A 71 9.13 11.16 10.69
C MET A 71 9.11 9.67 11.01
N GLY A 72 9.85 8.87 10.21
CA GLY A 72 9.94 7.42 10.44
C GLY A 72 10.62 7.08 11.75
N TRP A 73 11.69 7.78 12.11
CA TRP A 73 12.40 7.59 13.37
C TRP A 73 11.52 7.93 14.57
N ASP A 74 10.87 9.10 14.53
CA ASP A 74 10.01 9.56 15.62
C ASP A 74 8.81 8.63 15.82
N LEU A 75 8.13 8.24 14.74
CA LEU A 75 6.97 7.34 14.82
C LEU A 75 7.35 5.93 15.27
N GLN A 76 8.49 5.42 14.83
CA GLN A 76 8.97 4.09 15.24
C GLN A 76 9.34 4.07 16.72
N SER A 77 10.07 5.10 17.18
CA SER A 77 10.43 5.25 18.58
C SER A 77 9.19 5.45 19.47
N PHE A 78 8.26 6.31 19.05
CA PHE A 78 6.99 6.56 19.76
C PHE A 78 6.11 5.30 19.81
N GLY A 79 6.08 4.55 18.73
CA GLY A 79 5.26 3.34 18.58
C GLY A 79 5.93 2.05 19.09
N ASP A 80 7.07 2.13 19.78
CA ASP A 80 7.79 0.93 20.28
C ASP A 80 7.99 -0.15 19.21
N GLY A 81 8.43 0.26 18.01
CA GLY A 81 8.71 -0.66 16.91
C GLY A 81 7.51 -1.06 16.05
N ARG A 82 6.32 -0.49 16.27
CA ARG A 82 5.09 -0.87 15.54
C ARG A 82 4.81 -0.06 14.26
N PHE A 83 5.64 0.93 13.94
CA PHE A 83 5.48 1.72 12.72
C PHE A 83 6.10 1.03 11.51
N GLN A 84 5.43 1.10 10.37
CA GLN A 84 5.92 0.65 9.07
C GLN A 84 5.80 1.80 8.05
N LEU A 85 6.87 2.05 7.28
CA LEU A 85 6.92 3.13 6.29
C LEU A 85 6.56 2.61 4.90
N GLY A 86 5.33 2.85 4.46
CA GLY A 86 4.90 2.56 3.10
C GLY A 86 5.01 3.79 2.19
N LEU A 87 5.75 3.66 1.10
CA LEU A 87 6.08 4.71 0.15
C LEU A 87 5.51 4.43 -1.26
N GLY A 88 5.17 5.49 -1.97
CA GLY A 88 4.79 5.40 -3.38
C GLY A 88 5.30 6.57 -4.21
N THR A 89 5.39 6.34 -5.52
CA THR A 89 5.97 7.32 -6.46
C THR A 89 4.98 8.36 -6.92
N GLN A 90 3.69 8.08 -6.86
CA GLN A 90 2.62 8.79 -7.55
C GLN A 90 2.87 8.86 -9.08
N VAL A 91 1.86 9.25 -9.87
CA VAL A 91 1.99 9.39 -11.32
C VAL A 91 2.53 10.77 -11.72
N LYS A 92 3.08 10.87 -12.95
CA LYS A 92 3.71 12.10 -13.47
C LYS A 92 2.86 13.34 -13.29
N GLY A 93 1.59 13.28 -13.70
CA GLY A 93 0.71 14.45 -13.65
C GLY A 93 0.48 15.01 -12.24
N HIS A 94 0.43 14.16 -11.22
CA HIS A 94 0.33 14.60 -9.83
C HIS A 94 1.65 15.16 -9.31
N ASN A 95 2.79 14.52 -9.61
CA ASN A 95 4.09 15.06 -9.22
C ASN A 95 4.30 16.47 -9.76
N GLU A 96 4.11 16.68 -11.06
CA GLU A 96 4.38 17.97 -11.69
C GLU A 96 3.35 19.04 -11.37
N ARG A 97 2.04 18.71 -11.42
CA ARG A 97 0.97 19.72 -11.38
C ARG A 97 0.30 19.88 -10.02
N ARG A 98 0.35 18.85 -9.15
CA ARG A 98 -0.19 18.92 -7.80
C ARG A 98 0.89 19.20 -6.76
N PHE A 99 2.07 18.57 -6.90
CA PHE A 99 3.15 18.70 -5.93
C PHE A 99 4.30 19.60 -6.39
N SER A 100 4.29 20.07 -7.64
CA SER A 100 5.34 20.95 -8.20
C SER A 100 6.75 20.31 -8.15
N VAL A 101 6.82 18.99 -8.37
CA VAL A 101 8.07 18.22 -8.33
C VAL A 101 8.42 17.76 -9.75
N PRO A 102 9.64 18.00 -10.25
CA PRO A 102 10.08 17.52 -11.55
C PRO A 102 9.96 16.00 -11.67
N TRP A 103 9.48 15.53 -12.82
CA TRP A 103 9.37 14.12 -13.09
C TRP A 103 10.71 13.52 -13.49
N SER A 104 10.98 12.33 -13.00
CA SER A 104 12.08 11.46 -13.45
C SER A 104 11.60 9.99 -13.43
N PRO A 105 12.32 9.05 -14.07
CA PRO A 105 11.98 7.63 -14.02
C PRO A 105 11.76 7.16 -12.58
N PRO A 106 10.57 6.62 -12.24
CA PRO A 106 10.19 6.44 -10.82
C PRO A 106 10.96 5.32 -10.12
N ALA A 107 11.27 4.21 -10.81
CA ALA A 107 11.91 3.07 -10.17
C ALA A 107 13.36 3.37 -9.72
N PRO A 108 14.26 3.89 -10.56
CA PRO A 108 15.60 4.28 -10.11
C PRO A 108 15.58 5.32 -9.00
N ARG A 109 14.73 6.34 -9.13
CA ARG A 109 14.59 7.38 -8.11
C ARG A 109 14.06 6.84 -6.77
N MET A 110 13.10 5.92 -6.78
CA MET A 110 12.59 5.30 -5.57
C MET A 110 13.65 4.42 -4.90
N ARG A 111 14.41 3.67 -5.70
CA ARG A 111 15.56 2.91 -5.17
C ARG A 111 16.51 3.83 -4.40
N GLU A 112 16.92 4.91 -5.02
CA GLU A 112 17.83 5.88 -4.42
C GLU A 112 17.22 6.55 -3.18
N TYR A 113 15.93 6.86 -3.22
CA TYR A 113 15.19 7.42 -2.09
C TYR A 113 15.24 6.50 -0.86
N ILE A 114 14.94 5.22 -1.05
CA ILE A 114 14.98 4.22 0.03
C ILE A 114 16.40 4.09 0.59
N LEU A 115 17.39 4.00 -0.28
CA LEU A 115 18.80 3.92 0.15
C LEU A 115 19.26 5.17 0.89
N ALA A 116 18.80 6.36 0.49
CA ALA A 116 19.07 7.61 1.20
C ALA A 116 18.46 7.61 2.60
N VAL A 117 17.20 7.17 2.76
CA VAL A 117 16.55 7.03 4.07
C VAL A 117 17.30 6.03 4.95
N LYS A 118 17.66 4.86 4.41
CA LYS A 118 18.43 3.83 5.13
C LYS A 118 19.82 4.35 5.55
N ALA A 119 20.50 5.13 4.70
CA ALA A 119 21.80 5.73 5.02
C ALA A 119 21.69 6.76 6.17
N ILE A 120 20.64 7.59 6.18
CA ILE A 120 20.37 8.53 7.25
C ILE A 120 20.13 7.79 8.58
N TRP A 121 19.25 6.79 8.59
CA TRP A 121 18.98 5.98 9.77
C TRP A 121 20.22 5.21 10.26
N ASN A 122 21.03 4.68 9.35
CA ASN A 122 22.30 4.04 9.71
C ASN A 122 23.24 5.01 10.43
N THR A 123 23.38 6.25 9.91
CA THR A 123 24.15 7.30 10.57
C THR A 123 23.65 7.56 12.00
N TRP A 124 22.36 7.66 12.22
CA TRP A 124 21.80 7.87 13.56
C TRP A 124 21.97 6.68 14.49
N LYS A 125 21.89 5.45 13.93
CA LYS A 125 22.04 4.21 14.71
C LYS A 125 23.49 3.91 15.10
N THR A 126 24.45 4.19 14.20
CA THR A 126 25.85 3.77 14.37
C THR A 126 26.77 4.92 14.77
N GLY A 127 26.42 6.17 14.53
CA GLY A 127 27.28 7.33 14.64
C GLY A 127 28.27 7.51 13.48
N GLU A 128 28.19 6.68 12.45
CA GLU A 128 29.01 6.83 11.25
C GLU A 128 28.68 8.12 10.50
N LYS A 129 29.68 8.66 9.80
CA LYS A 129 29.51 9.88 9.01
C LYS A 129 28.50 9.67 7.90
N LEU A 130 27.51 10.56 7.80
CA LEU A 130 26.60 10.57 6.65
C LEU A 130 27.34 10.99 5.38
N ASP A 131 27.38 10.08 4.39
CA ASP A 131 27.98 10.33 3.08
C ASP A 131 27.20 9.57 2.00
N PHE A 132 26.00 10.03 1.71
CA PHE A 132 25.17 9.50 0.64
C PHE A 132 25.20 10.45 -0.55
N GLN A 133 25.67 9.97 -1.70
CA GLN A 133 25.82 10.73 -2.94
C GLN A 133 25.20 9.93 -4.09
N GLY A 134 24.00 10.31 -4.52
CA GLY A 134 23.26 9.72 -5.62
C GLY A 134 23.03 10.68 -6.78
N GLU A 135 22.28 10.22 -7.77
CA GLU A 135 21.88 11.02 -8.93
C GLU A 135 20.78 12.03 -8.57
N HIS A 136 19.85 11.63 -7.67
CA HIS A 136 18.69 12.41 -7.30
C HIS A 136 18.81 13.05 -5.91
N TYR A 137 19.57 12.43 -5.01
CA TYR A 137 19.67 12.85 -3.61
C TYR A 137 21.11 12.85 -3.11
N THR A 138 21.49 13.88 -2.38
CA THR A 138 22.79 14.00 -1.72
C THR A 138 22.59 14.40 -0.27
N HIS A 139 23.10 13.58 0.65
CA HIS A 139 23.05 13.81 2.10
C HIS A 139 24.45 13.57 2.69
N THR A 140 25.17 14.68 2.99
CA THR A 140 26.57 14.63 3.47
C THR A 140 26.79 15.44 4.74
N LEU A 141 25.70 15.98 5.31
CA LEU A 141 25.75 16.79 6.53
C LEU A 141 24.88 16.19 7.61
N MET A 142 25.50 15.80 8.72
CA MET A 142 24.83 15.45 9.97
C MET A 142 25.70 15.93 11.13
N THR A 143 25.14 16.74 12.01
CA THR A 143 25.84 17.24 13.19
C THR A 143 25.15 16.73 14.46
N PRO A 144 25.86 16.68 15.61
CA PRO A 144 25.28 16.15 16.84
C PRO A 144 23.96 16.81 17.27
N MET A 145 23.78 18.11 16.95
CA MET A 145 22.55 18.84 17.28
C MET A 145 21.33 18.38 16.48
N PHE A 146 21.53 17.77 15.30
CA PHE A 146 20.49 17.27 14.41
C PHE A 146 20.38 15.75 14.39
N THR A 147 21.14 15.08 15.25
CA THR A 147 21.06 13.63 15.47
C THR A 147 19.99 13.36 16.53
N PRO A 148 18.95 12.57 16.23
CA PRO A 148 17.90 12.26 17.21
C PRO A 148 18.46 11.40 18.36
N PRO A 149 17.77 11.32 19.51
CA PRO A 149 18.10 10.37 20.57
C PRO A 149 18.14 8.93 20.03
N PRO A 150 18.96 8.05 20.64
CA PRO A 150 18.98 6.63 20.28
C PRO A 150 17.57 6.01 20.37
N MET A 151 17.26 5.14 19.41
CA MET A 151 16.04 4.35 19.40
C MET A 151 16.35 2.94 19.93
N GLU A 152 15.51 2.43 20.82
CA GLU A 152 15.72 1.12 21.46
C GLU A 152 15.16 -0.05 20.64
N CYS A 153 14.24 0.23 19.72
CA CYS A 153 13.64 -0.75 18.80
C CYS A 153 14.38 -0.83 17.46
N ASP A 154 13.98 -1.77 16.62
CA ASP A 154 14.49 -1.90 15.26
C ASP A 154 14.05 -0.73 14.37
N LEU A 155 14.83 -0.47 13.30
CA LEU A 155 14.49 0.54 12.30
C LEU A 155 13.13 0.22 11.65
N PRO A 156 12.36 1.25 11.23
CA PRO A 156 11.09 1.00 10.57
C PRO A 156 11.30 0.18 9.29
N PRO A 157 10.57 -0.90 9.07
CA PRO A 157 10.59 -1.57 7.77
C PRO A 157 9.98 -0.65 6.70
N ILE A 158 10.60 -0.66 5.50
CA ILE A 158 10.19 0.17 4.36
C ILE A 158 9.47 -0.69 3.33
N TYR A 159 8.23 -0.33 3.03
CA TYR A 159 7.42 -0.91 1.97
C TYR A 159 7.30 0.05 0.80
N VAL A 160 7.33 -0.46 -0.41
CA VAL A 160 7.12 0.36 -1.60
C VAL A 160 5.89 -0.14 -2.36
N SER A 161 5.07 0.78 -2.88
CA SER A 161 3.93 0.39 -3.69
C SER A 161 4.29 0.25 -5.17
N GLY A 162 3.79 -0.78 -5.81
CA GLY A 162 4.01 -1.03 -7.22
C GLY A 162 3.00 -1.96 -7.86
N LEU A 163 2.85 -1.80 -9.18
CA LEU A 163 2.07 -2.70 -10.03
C LEU A 163 2.99 -3.48 -10.98
N GLY A 164 3.98 -2.80 -11.54
CA GLY A 164 4.80 -3.38 -12.60
C GLY A 164 6.09 -4.01 -12.10
N PRO A 165 6.73 -4.87 -12.93
CA PRO A 165 7.94 -5.60 -12.56
C PRO A 165 9.12 -4.69 -12.21
N GLY A 166 9.16 -3.45 -12.74
CA GLY A 166 10.21 -2.48 -12.40
C GLY A 166 10.24 -2.14 -10.92
N MET A 167 9.06 -1.83 -10.33
CA MET A 167 8.96 -1.51 -8.91
C MET A 167 9.09 -2.77 -8.04
N ALA A 168 8.59 -3.92 -8.51
CA ALA A 168 8.75 -5.19 -7.83
C ALA A 168 10.24 -5.58 -7.69
N ARG A 169 11.07 -5.33 -8.72
CA ARG A 169 12.54 -5.49 -8.61
C ARG A 169 13.14 -4.57 -7.54
N ILE A 170 12.72 -3.31 -7.49
CA ILE A 170 13.21 -2.37 -6.47
C ILE A 170 12.79 -2.83 -5.07
N ALA A 171 11.56 -3.34 -4.90
CA ALA A 171 11.13 -3.89 -3.63
C ALA A 171 12.05 -5.04 -3.19
N GLY A 172 12.28 -6.03 -4.05
CA GLY A 172 13.19 -7.14 -3.76
C GLY A 172 14.64 -6.71 -3.49
N GLU A 173 15.12 -5.67 -4.18
CA GLU A 173 16.51 -5.20 -4.06
C GLU A 173 16.75 -4.42 -2.76
N VAL A 174 15.86 -3.48 -2.37
CA VAL A 174 16.17 -2.51 -1.31
C VAL A 174 15.07 -2.27 -0.29
N ALA A 175 13.85 -2.81 -0.47
CA ALA A 175 12.76 -2.63 0.47
C ALA A 175 12.51 -3.88 1.33
N ASP A 176 11.69 -3.75 2.36
CA ASP A 176 11.32 -4.83 3.26
C ASP A 176 9.97 -5.44 2.84
N GLY A 177 9.28 -4.81 1.89
CA GLY A 177 8.08 -5.38 1.28
C GLY A 177 7.51 -4.55 0.13
N LEU A 178 6.53 -5.16 -0.55
CA LEU A 178 5.80 -4.61 -1.69
C LEU A 178 4.31 -4.51 -1.35
N LEU A 179 3.79 -3.28 -1.39
CA LEU A 179 2.36 -3.01 -1.34
C LEU A 179 1.80 -3.23 -2.75
N LEU A 180 1.11 -4.34 -2.94
CA LEU A 180 0.55 -4.71 -4.25
C LEU A 180 -0.61 -3.77 -4.61
N HIS A 181 -0.55 -3.24 -5.84
CA HIS A 181 -1.65 -2.42 -6.35
C HIS A 181 -2.93 -3.26 -6.52
N PRO A 182 -4.14 -2.70 -6.28
CA PRO A 182 -5.39 -3.44 -6.46
C PRO A 182 -5.59 -4.11 -7.84
N MET A 183 -4.92 -3.63 -8.86
CA MET A 183 -4.94 -4.24 -10.21
C MET A 183 -4.03 -5.47 -10.37
N CYS A 184 -3.37 -5.93 -9.31
CA CYS A 184 -2.59 -7.17 -9.32
C CYS A 184 -3.50 -8.36 -8.99
N SER A 185 -3.94 -9.08 -10.01
CA SER A 185 -4.64 -10.37 -9.82
C SER A 185 -3.72 -11.41 -9.17
N PRO A 186 -4.25 -12.44 -8.50
CA PRO A 186 -3.44 -13.55 -7.98
C PRO A 186 -2.52 -14.19 -9.03
N GLN A 187 -3.00 -14.35 -10.26
CA GLN A 187 -2.21 -14.89 -11.36
C GLN A 187 -1.07 -13.94 -11.75
N TYR A 188 -1.35 -12.64 -11.88
CA TYR A 188 -0.32 -11.64 -12.19
C TYR A 188 0.75 -11.55 -11.08
N ILE A 189 0.36 -11.67 -9.82
CA ILE A 189 1.30 -11.73 -8.70
C ILE A 189 2.24 -12.91 -8.87
N HIS A 190 1.69 -14.09 -9.18
CA HIS A 190 2.47 -15.32 -9.28
C HIS A 190 3.42 -15.31 -10.49
N GLU A 191 2.93 -14.89 -11.66
CA GLU A 191 3.68 -14.99 -12.93
C GLU A 191 4.58 -13.79 -13.21
N VAL A 192 4.31 -12.61 -12.64
CA VAL A 192 5.05 -11.39 -12.95
C VAL A 192 5.73 -10.78 -11.72
N ILE A 193 5.01 -10.63 -10.61
CA ILE A 193 5.51 -9.89 -9.45
C ILE A 193 6.54 -10.72 -8.68
N ILE A 194 6.22 -11.95 -8.30
CA ILE A 194 7.13 -12.83 -7.53
C ILE A 194 8.46 -13.04 -8.26
N PRO A 195 8.50 -13.37 -9.57
CA PRO A 195 9.76 -13.48 -10.31
C PRO A 195 10.55 -12.16 -10.33
N ALA A 196 9.87 -11.02 -10.46
CA ALA A 196 10.54 -9.73 -10.47
C ALA A 196 11.14 -9.36 -9.09
N VAL A 197 10.45 -9.67 -7.99
CA VAL A 197 10.99 -9.52 -6.63
C VAL A 197 12.23 -10.39 -6.46
N ALA A 198 12.20 -11.65 -6.90
CA ALA A 198 13.33 -12.56 -6.83
C ALA A 198 14.54 -12.05 -7.65
N GLU A 199 14.29 -11.50 -8.84
CA GLU A 199 15.34 -10.85 -9.67
C GLU A 199 15.97 -9.66 -8.94
N GLY A 200 15.16 -8.85 -8.25
CA GLY A 200 15.64 -7.73 -7.45
C GLY A 200 16.46 -8.17 -6.25
N ALA A 201 15.97 -9.13 -5.47
CA ALA A 201 16.64 -9.67 -4.30
C ALA A 201 18.02 -10.24 -4.62
N LYS A 202 18.14 -10.93 -5.77
CA LYS A 202 19.42 -11.47 -6.25
C LYS A 202 20.50 -10.39 -6.45
N LYS A 203 20.14 -9.16 -6.82
CA LYS A 203 21.13 -8.07 -7.00
C LYS A 203 21.76 -7.63 -5.69
N SER A 204 21.06 -7.78 -4.59
CA SER A 204 21.52 -7.42 -3.24
C SER A 204 21.91 -8.63 -2.40
N GLU A 205 22.02 -9.81 -3.02
CA GLU A 205 22.36 -11.07 -2.36
C GLU A 205 21.40 -11.43 -1.21
N ARG A 206 20.12 -11.00 -1.32
CA ARG A 206 19.04 -11.26 -0.35
C ARG A 206 18.22 -12.48 -0.73
N SER A 207 17.55 -13.09 0.26
CA SER A 207 16.45 -14.01 -0.04
C SER A 207 15.23 -13.25 -0.55
N PRO A 208 14.51 -13.73 -1.58
CA PRO A 208 13.23 -13.15 -1.97
C PRO A 208 12.20 -13.11 -0.82
N ASP A 209 12.27 -14.04 0.12
CA ASP A 209 11.38 -14.16 1.28
C ASP A 209 11.57 -13.01 2.30
N GLU A 210 12.67 -12.24 2.20
CA GLU A 210 12.88 -11.04 2.99
C GLU A 210 12.04 -9.85 2.51
N CYS A 211 11.34 -9.98 1.37
CA CYS A 211 10.44 -8.98 0.83
C CYS A 211 8.99 -9.44 0.98
N GLU A 212 8.30 -8.95 1.99
CA GLU A 212 6.89 -9.26 2.22
C GLU A 212 6.00 -8.76 1.07
N LEU A 213 5.01 -9.54 0.67
CA LEU A 213 3.96 -9.11 -0.25
C LEU A 213 2.67 -8.81 0.55
N LEU A 214 2.14 -7.60 0.39
CA LEU A 214 0.92 -7.16 1.07
C LEU A 214 -0.14 -6.84 0.03
N TRP A 215 -1.26 -7.57 0.09
CA TRP A 215 -2.33 -7.44 -0.89
C TRP A 215 -3.42 -6.48 -0.42
N GLY A 216 -3.75 -5.49 -1.24
CA GLY A 216 -4.82 -4.53 -1.00
C GLY A 216 -5.78 -4.45 -2.18
N GLY A 217 -6.17 -5.62 -2.73
CA GLY A 217 -6.99 -5.71 -3.93
C GLY A 217 -8.48 -5.47 -3.71
N PHE A 218 -9.27 -5.95 -4.66
CA PHE A 218 -10.71 -5.73 -4.65
C PHE A 218 -11.45 -6.88 -3.95
N ILE A 219 -12.39 -6.51 -3.08
CA ILE A 219 -13.29 -7.43 -2.41
C ILE A 219 -14.71 -6.95 -2.67
N ALA A 220 -15.57 -7.83 -3.18
CA ALA A 220 -16.99 -7.60 -3.36
C ALA A 220 -17.78 -8.67 -2.62
N THR A 221 -18.40 -8.32 -1.49
CA THR A 221 -19.20 -9.24 -0.68
C THR A 221 -20.68 -8.88 -0.71
N GLY A 222 -21.54 -9.90 -0.66
CA GLY A 222 -22.97 -9.75 -0.51
C GLY A 222 -23.61 -11.03 0.01
N GLU A 223 -24.50 -10.91 0.97
CA GLU A 223 -25.27 -12.06 1.49
C GLU A 223 -26.44 -12.41 0.58
N THR A 224 -26.89 -11.47 -0.26
CA THR A 224 -27.88 -11.68 -1.31
C THR A 224 -27.28 -11.40 -2.66
N GLU A 225 -27.88 -11.93 -3.74
CA GLU A 225 -27.45 -11.65 -5.11
C GLU A 225 -27.52 -10.13 -5.42
N GLU A 226 -28.51 -9.42 -4.90
CA GLU A 226 -28.66 -7.97 -5.10
C GLU A 226 -27.51 -7.21 -4.45
N ASP A 227 -27.13 -7.56 -3.22
CA ASP A 227 -26.01 -6.96 -2.49
C ASP A 227 -24.69 -7.23 -3.21
N LEU A 228 -24.47 -8.48 -3.65
CA LEU A 228 -23.27 -8.87 -4.37
C LEU A 228 -23.13 -8.10 -5.68
N GLN A 229 -24.22 -7.99 -6.45
CA GLN A 229 -24.22 -7.21 -7.69
C GLN A 229 -24.00 -5.71 -7.44
N ALA A 230 -24.52 -5.17 -6.34
CA ALA A 230 -24.24 -3.78 -5.95
C ALA A 230 -22.73 -3.58 -5.62
N ALA A 231 -22.15 -4.51 -4.85
CA ALA A 231 -20.73 -4.51 -4.52
C ALA A 231 -19.84 -4.65 -5.77
N LYS A 232 -20.16 -5.58 -6.70
CA LYS A 232 -19.45 -5.73 -7.98
C LYS A 232 -19.50 -4.45 -8.81
N ARG A 233 -20.64 -3.77 -8.90
CA ARG A 233 -20.73 -2.47 -9.61
C ARG A 233 -19.83 -1.39 -9.00
N ALA A 234 -19.74 -1.33 -7.67
CA ALA A 234 -18.84 -0.39 -6.98
C ALA A 234 -17.36 -0.70 -7.29
N ILE A 235 -16.99 -1.98 -7.32
CA ILE A 235 -15.64 -2.41 -7.71
C ILE A 235 -15.38 -2.13 -9.19
N ALA A 236 -16.33 -2.39 -10.10
CA ALA A 236 -16.20 -2.08 -11.53
C ALA A 236 -15.92 -0.58 -11.77
N ALA A 237 -16.57 0.31 -11.02
CA ALA A 237 -16.27 1.74 -11.08
C ALA A 237 -14.82 2.06 -10.66
N ARG A 238 -14.29 1.41 -9.63
CA ARG A 238 -12.89 1.57 -9.19
C ARG A 238 -11.91 0.99 -10.21
N ILE A 239 -12.19 -0.20 -10.75
CA ILE A 239 -11.37 -0.82 -11.80
C ILE A 239 -11.33 0.10 -13.02
N SER A 240 -12.47 0.63 -13.50
CA SER A 240 -12.51 1.50 -14.67
C SER A 240 -11.65 2.76 -14.51
N PHE A 241 -11.65 3.35 -13.29
CA PHE A 241 -10.79 4.50 -12.96
C PHE A 241 -9.30 4.14 -13.05
N TYR A 242 -8.87 3.04 -12.42
CA TYR A 242 -7.48 2.61 -12.51
C TYR A 242 -7.11 2.20 -13.93
N ALA A 243 -7.95 1.39 -14.58
CA ALA A 243 -7.73 0.90 -15.94
C ALA A 243 -7.66 2.01 -17.00
N SER A 244 -8.21 3.22 -16.74
CA SER A 244 -8.07 4.39 -17.62
C SER A 244 -6.66 5.01 -17.60
N THR A 245 -5.86 4.68 -16.59
CA THR A 245 -4.51 5.22 -16.41
C THR A 245 -3.49 4.39 -17.20
N ARG A 246 -2.77 5.02 -18.13
CA ARG A 246 -1.79 4.33 -19.01
C ARG A 246 -0.70 3.57 -18.26
N THR A 247 -0.33 4.02 -17.08
CA THR A 247 0.69 3.35 -16.25
C THR A 247 0.27 1.95 -15.80
N TYR A 248 -1.04 1.64 -15.80
CA TYR A 248 -1.57 0.33 -15.39
C TYR A 248 -1.83 -0.62 -16.57
N ARG A 249 -1.56 -0.17 -17.80
CA ARG A 249 -1.67 -0.97 -19.01
C ARG A 249 -0.99 -2.35 -18.94
N PRO A 250 0.22 -2.54 -18.36
CA PRO A 250 0.86 -3.85 -18.32
C PRO A 250 0.05 -4.95 -17.60
N ALA A 251 -0.72 -4.60 -16.55
CA ALA A 251 -1.59 -5.57 -15.88
C ALA A 251 -2.81 -5.93 -16.74
N LEU A 252 -3.31 -4.99 -17.53
CA LEU A 252 -4.41 -5.25 -18.47
C LEU A 252 -3.95 -6.09 -19.66
N GLU A 253 -2.78 -5.78 -20.24
CA GLU A 253 -2.16 -6.55 -21.33
C GLU A 253 -1.92 -8.00 -20.92
N PHE A 254 -1.53 -8.25 -19.67
CA PHE A 254 -1.34 -9.60 -19.15
C PHE A 254 -2.62 -10.46 -19.24
N HIS A 255 -3.78 -9.82 -19.11
CA HIS A 255 -5.09 -10.47 -19.22
C HIS A 255 -5.73 -10.36 -20.60
N GLY A 256 -5.06 -9.76 -21.59
CA GLY A 256 -5.61 -9.54 -22.92
C GLY A 256 -6.67 -8.42 -23.00
N TRP A 257 -6.60 -7.43 -22.09
CA TRP A 257 -7.55 -6.30 -22.01
C TRP A 257 -6.95 -4.96 -22.43
N GLU A 258 -5.94 -4.97 -23.30
CA GLU A 258 -5.26 -3.76 -23.76
C GLU A 258 -6.18 -2.76 -24.46
N ASP A 259 -7.16 -3.25 -25.24
CA ASP A 259 -8.13 -2.42 -25.94
C ASP A 259 -9.04 -1.65 -24.97
N ILE A 260 -9.34 -2.26 -23.81
CA ILE A 260 -10.16 -1.64 -22.77
C ILE A 260 -9.43 -0.44 -22.15
N ASN A 261 -8.10 -0.53 -21.95
CA ASN A 261 -7.30 0.59 -21.43
C ASN A 261 -7.41 1.84 -22.32
N GLU A 262 -7.35 1.67 -23.65
CA GLU A 262 -7.44 2.79 -24.59
C GLU A 262 -8.84 3.41 -24.60
N ALA A 263 -9.87 2.57 -24.60
CA ALA A 263 -11.26 3.03 -24.55
C ALA A 263 -11.56 3.80 -23.25
N LEU A 264 -11.18 3.24 -22.10
CA LEU A 264 -11.35 3.89 -20.79
C LEU A 264 -10.56 5.19 -20.68
N HIS A 265 -9.33 5.23 -21.20
CA HIS A 265 -8.52 6.45 -21.20
C HIS A 265 -9.21 7.57 -22.00
N LYS A 266 -9.77 7.28 -23.18
CA LYS A 266 -10.51 8.25 -23.98
C LYS A 266 -11.72 8.78 -23.22
N LEU A 267 -12.56 7.90 -22.68
CA LEU A 267 -13.74 8.28 -21.92
C LEU A 267 -13.40 9.12 -20.68
N SER A 268 -12.29 8.81 -20.00
CA SER A 268 -11.83 9.58 -18.82
C SER A 268 -11.46 11.02 -19.17
N ILE A 269 -10.86 11.26 -20.34
CA ILE A 269 -10.54 12.61 -20.83
C ILE A 269 -11.83 13.37 -21.20
N GLU A 270 -12.84 12.66 -21.71
CA GLU A 270 -14.15 13.23 -22.06
C GLU A 270 -15.05 13.43 -20.82
N GLY A 271 -14.64 12.96 -19.63
CA GLY A 271 -15.44 13.04 -18.40
C GLY A 271 -16.67 12.12 -18.37
N LYS A 272 -16.67 11.09 -19.19
CA LYS A 272 -17.80 10.14 -19.34
C LYS A 272 -17.69 8.96 -18.38
N TRP A 273 -17.76 9.25 -17.10
CA TRP A 273 -17.51 8.27 -16.02
C TRP A 273 -18.49 7.08 -16.06
N GLU A 274 -19.78 7.34 -16.29
CA GLU A 274 -20.80 6.28 -16.34
C GLU A 274 -20.57 5.30 -17.50
N GLU A 275 -20.17 5.82 -18.69
CA GLU A 275 -19.83 4.98 -19.83
C GLU A 275 -18.60 4.11 -19.56
N MET A 276 -17.67 4.57 -18.73
CA MET A 276 -16.50 3.79 -18.32
C MET A 276 -16.88 2.56 -17.49
N PHE A 277 -17.84 2.69 -16.58
CA PHE A 277 -18.25 1.57 -15.72
C PHE A 277 -18.81 0.41 -16.53
N ALA A 278 -19.54 0.70 -17.61
CA ALA A 278 -20.13 -0.30 -18.49
C ALA A 278 -19.11 -1.12 -19.29
N LEU A 279 -17.87 -0.67 -19.40
CA LEU A 279 -16.80 -1.40 -20.09
C LEU A 279 -16.11 -2.46 -19.21
N VAL A 280 -16.30 -2.39 -17.89
CA VAL A 280 -15.73 -3.37 -16.96
C VAL A 280 -16.72 -4.52 -16.79
N THR A 281 -16.32 -5.70 -17.22
CA THR A 281 -17.15 -6.91 -17.14
C THR A 281 -17.07 -7.57 -15.77
N ASP A 282 -18.04 -8.43 -15.45
CA ASP A 282 -18.00 -9.26 -14.23
C ASP A 282 -16.75 -10.16 -14.21
N GLU A 283 -16.33 -10.68 -15.36
CA GLU A 283 -15.09 -11.46 -15.52
C GLU A 283 -13.86 -10.65 -15.04
N MET A 284 -13.77 -9.37 -15.39
CA MET A 284 -12.68 -8.50 -14.94
C MET A 284 -12.72 -8.30 -13.42
N VAL A 285 -13.91 -8.12 -12.85
CA VAL A 285 -14.09 -7.98 -11.40
C VAL A 285 -13.66 -9.26 -10.69
N ASP A 286 -14.11 -10.41 -11.17
CA ASP A 286 -13.82 -11.73 -10.57
C ASP A 286 -12.35 -12.15 -10.76
N THR A 287 -11.68 -11.66 -11.82
CA THR A 287 -10.25 -11.91 -12.05
C THR A 287 -9.35 -11.03 -11.17
N LEU A 288 -9.70 -9.76 -10.99
CA LEU A 288 -8.88 -8.78 -10.24
C LEU A 288 -9.18 -8.77 -8.75
N GLY A 289 -10.26 -9.40 -8.32
CA GLY A 289 -10.72 -9.39 -6.94
C GLY A 289 -11.26 -10.72 -6.45
N PHE A 290 -11.82 -10.69 -5.26
CA PHE A 290 -12.53 -11.82 -4.65
C PHE A 290 -14.00 -11.43 -4.46
N THR A 291 -14.91 -12.28 -4.94
CA THR A 291 -16.34 -12.00 -4.95
C THR A 291 -17.13 -13.18 -4.39
N GLY A 292 -18.22 -12.91 -3.68
CA GLY A 292 -19.08 -13.93 -3.06
C GLY A 292 -19.65 -13.49 -1.73
N THR A 293 -20.13 -14.44 -0.93
CA THR A 293 -20.47 -14.17 0.48
C THR A 293 -19.22 -13.85 1.29
N GLY A 294 -19.36 -13.14 2.42
CA GLY A 294 -18.23 -12.81 3.27
C GLY A 294 -17.37 -14.03 3.64
N LYS A 295 -18.01 -15.17 3.96
CA LYS A 295 -17.29 -16.42 4.29
C LYS A 295 -16.56 -17.05 3.10
N GLU A 296 -17.17 -17.08 1.93
CA GLU A 296 -16.52 -17.59 0.72
C GLU A 296 -15.29 -16.77 0.38
N VAL A 297 -15.39 -15.44 0.45
CA VAL A 297 -14.27 -14.54 0.20
C VAL A 297 -13.17 -14.71 1.25
N ALA A 298 -13.50 -14.84 2.53
CA ALA A 298 -12.51 -15.06 3.59
C ALA A 298 -11.70 -16.35 3.37
N HIS A 299 -12.36 -17.46 3.02
CA HIS A 299 -11.69 -18.71 2.68
C HIS A 299 -10.84 -18.56 1.40
N ALA A 300 -11.39 -17.94 0.35
CA ALA A 300 -10.68 -17.73 -0.90
C ALA A 300 -9.41 -16.87 -0.71
N LEU A 301 -9.45 -15.82 0.10
CA LEU A 301 -8.28 -15.03 0.47
C LEU A 301 -7.22 -15.87 1.16
N LYS A 302 -7.63 -16.66 2.17
CA LYS A 302 -6.71 -17.55 2.90
C LYS A 302 -6.05 -18.57 1.97
N ASP A 303 -6.83 -19.24 1.15
CA ASP A 303 -6.37 -20.35 0.30
C ASP A 303 -5.49 -19.87 -0.86
N ASN A 304 -5.82 -18.72 -1.49
CA ASN A 304 -5.10 -18.21 -2.65
C ASN A 304 -3.94 -17.28 -2.30
N LEU A 305 -4.08 -16.45 -1.27
CA LEU A 305 -3.09 -15.44 -0.92
C LEU A 305 -2.25 -15.83 0.30
N GLY A 306 -2.77 -16.65 1.22
CA GLY A 306 -2.03 -17.08 2.41
C GLY A 306 -0.66 -17.68 2.13
N PRO A 307 -0.46 -18.49 1.06
CA PRO A 307 0.85 -19.01 0.70
C PRO A 307 1.86 -17.98 0.19
N ILE A 308 1.42 -16.82 -0.28
CA ILE A 308 2.25 -15.84 -1.01
C ILE A 308 2.25 -14.44 -0.41
N CYS A 309 1.24 -14.07 0.37
CA CYS A 309 1.12 -12.75 0.98
C CYS A 309 1.20 -12.82 2.51
N SER A 310 1.97 -11.89 3.09
CA SER A 310 2.08 -11.75 4.56
C SER A 310 0.85 -11.07 5.16
N ALA A 311 0.16 -10.24 4.38
CA ALA A 311 -1.02 -9.50 4.82
C ALA A 311 -2.02 -9.29 3.68
N VAL A 312 -3.30 -9.17 4.07
CA VAL A 312 -4.38 -8.74 3.19
C VAL A 312 -5.15 -7.59 3.83
N MET A 313 -5.66 -6.69 2.99
CA MET A 313 -6.52 -5.62 3.43
C MET A 313 -7.98 -6.05 3.31
N TRP A 314 -8.69 -6.01 4.43
CA TRP A 314 -10.14 -6.17 4.49
C TRP A 314 -10.77 -4.90 5.01
N ASN A 315 -11.39 -4.13 4.12
CA ASN A 315 -11.92 -2.81 4.45
C ASN A 315 -13.42 -2.86 4.72
N GLU A 316 -13.77 -2.81 5.99
CA GLU A 316 -15.14 -2.52 6.46
C GLU A 316 -15.19 -1.13 7.14
N VAL A 317 -14.42 -0.18 6.59
CA VAL A 317 -14.13 1.14 7.21
C VAL A 317 -15.39 1.97 7.46
N GLU A 318 -16.41 1.82 6.63
CA GLU A 318 -17.65 2.59 6.75
C GLU A 318 -18.40 2.33 8.07
N HIS A 319 -18.12 1.20 8.70
CA HIS A 319 -18.73 0.79 9.97
C HIS A 319 -17.88 1.10 11.19
N LEU A 320 -16.55 1.26 11.02
CA LEU A 320 -15.63 1.44 12.13
C LEU A 320 -15.90 2.74 12.91
N GLY A 321 -16.06 2.60 14.20
CA GLY A 321 -16.28 3.71 15.15
C GLY A 321 -17.66 4.33 15.16
N VAL A 322 -18.63 3.81 14.37
CA VAL A 322 -20.00 4.35 14.27
C VAL A 322 -21.11 3.32 14.30
N ASP A 323 -20.86 2.10 13.80
CA ASP A 323 -21.87 1.03 13.77
C ASP A 323 -21.23 -0.29 14.24
N HIS A 324 -21.78 -0.86 15.31
CA HIS A 324 -21.34 -2.10 15.92
C HIS A 324 -22.25 -3.29 15.57
N SER A 325 -23.24 -3.10 14.72
CA SER A 325 -24.23 -4.15 14.40
C SER A 325 -23.64 -5.34 13.63
N LYS A 326 -22.47 -5.16 13.03
CA LYS A 326 -21.76 -6.18 12.24
C LYS A 326 -20.51 -6.75 12.93
N ASP A 327 -20.20 -6.35 14.16
CA ASP A 327 -18.94 -6.68 14.83
C ASP A 327 -18.67 -8.19 14.89
N GLU A 328 -19.63 -8.99 15.32
CA GLU A 328 -19.45 -10.46 15.38
C GLU A 328 -19.21 -11.07 13.99
N HIS A 329 -19.88 -10.55 12.96
CA HIS A 329 -19.72 -11.00 11.60
C HIS A 329 -18.32 -10.67 11.09
N VAL A 330 -17.89 -9.42 11.21
CA VAL A 330 -16.57 -8.95 10.74
C VAL A 330 -15.45 -9.65 11.50
N ALA A 331 -15.52 -9.74 12.82
CA ALA A 331 -14.53 -10.47 13.62
C ALA A 331 -14.43 -11.94 13.22
N GLY A 332 -15.56 -12.59 12.95
CA GLY A 332 -15.59 -13.98 12.45
C GLY A 332 -14.93 -14.14 11.08
N LEU A 333 -15.08 -13.17 10.17
CA LEU A 333 -14.41 -13.19 8.87
C LEU A 333 -12.88 -12.98 9.00
N ILE A 334 -12.46 -12.06 9.86
CA ILE A 334 -11.05 -11.82 10.17
C ILE A 334 -10.39 -13.11 10.69
N GLU A 335 -11.06 -13.82 11.59
CA GLU A 335 -10.55 -15.07 12.15
C GLU A 335 -10.40 -16.18 11.10
N ILE A 336 -11.29 -16.26 10.12
CA ILE A 336 -11.16 -17.21 9.00
C ILE A 336 -9.93 -16.90 8.17
N VAL A 337 -9.67 -15.63 7.84
CA VAL A 337 -8.54 -15.20 7.01
C VAL A 337 -7.19 -15.43 7.70
N LYS A 338 -7.13 -15.28 9.02
CA LYS A 338 -5.94 -15.61 9.83
C LYS A 338 -5.64 -17.10 9.85
#